data_7870e8755c149f0d5c0d5b86dd17090b
#
_entry.id   7870e8755c149f0d5c0d5b86dd17090b
#
_cell.length_a   1.000
_cell.length_b   1.000
_cell.length_c   1.000
_cell.angle_alpha   90.00
_cell.angle_beta   90.00
_cell.angle_gamma   90.00
#
_symmetry.space_group_name_H-M   'P 1'
#
loop_
_entity.id
_entity.type
_entity.pdbx_description
1 polymer ?
#
loop_
_entity_poly.entity_id
_entity_poly.type
_entity_poly.pdbx_seq_one_letter_code
_entity_poly.pdbx_strand_id
1 'polypeptide(L)'
;MTFSRTLLLVSLAGLVGLAAGCGPRSDASRTDGAAGRIKLGFLVKQAEEPWFQYEWKGADRAAAQYGFELLKMGVPDGEKTLAAIDSLAANGAAGFVICTPDVRLGPAIVAKAKAAGMKVIAVDDRLVGADGRFLEEVPYLGMSATKIGQLSGATLATEMKRRGWAAADTAACIVTFEELDTARERTDGIIAALKAAGFPADRIYKAPQKTTDIPGSFDAANALLAQKTGVKHWLVAGMNDTATLGAVRATEGNGFKAPDVIGVGINGTDCLDELRKPAPTGFFGSIYASAPTEGFRTAEMLYLWVKEGKMPPLDTRVDGQLITRETFEQVLKAEGIL
;
A
#
# COMPACT_ATOMS: atom_id res chain seq x y z
N MET A 1 -71.54 -33.57 19.10
CA MET A 1 -72.59 -32.74 18.45
C MET A 1 -72.03 -32.41 17.09
N THR A 2 -72.31 -33.20 16.16
CA THR A 2 -73.36 -33.17 15.11
C THR A 2 -73.00 -32.25 13.98
N PHE A 3 -72.75 -32.93 12.85
CA PHE A 3 -73.36 -32.86 11.51
C PHE A 3 -72.97 -31.63 10.65
N SER A 4 -72.76 -31.64 9.36
CA SER A 4 -73.16 -32.57 8.26
C SER A 4 -72.48 -32.04 6.95
N ARG A 5 -71.90 -32.88 6.17
CA ARG A 5 -72.08 -33.27 4.79
C ARG A 5 -72.97 -32.37 3.94
N THR A 6 -72.51 -32.00 2.75
CA THR A 6 -73.24 -32.33 1.49
C THR A 6 -72.35 -32.22 0.25
N LEU A 7 -72.29 -33.28 -0.49
CA LEU A 7 -71.81 -33.48 -1.86
C LEU A 7 -72.78 -32.81 -2.82
N LEU A 8 -72.31 -32.35 -3.98
CA LEU A 8 -73.01 -32.68 -5.26
C LEU A 8 -72.08 -32.54 -6.47
N LEU A 9 -72.10 -33.56 -7.23
CA LEU A 9 -71.55 -33.81 -8.56
C LEU A 9 -72.39 -33.10 -9.68
N VAL A 10 -71.80 -33.05 -10.86
CA VAL A 10 -72.32 -33.36 -12.21
C VAL A 10 -71.63 -32.46 -13.27
N SER A 11 -70.70 -32.99 -14.07
CA SER A 11 -70.78 -33.48 -15.46
C SER A 11 -70.89 -32.37 -16.52
N LEU A 12 -70.27 -32.36 -17.62
CA LEU A 12 -69.77 -33.24 -18.66
C LEU A 12 -69.64 -32.42 -19.97
N ALA A 13 -68.63 -32.66 -20.74
CA ALA A 13 -68.55 -32.70 -22.20
C ALA A 13 -68.51 -31.45 -23.09
N GLY A 14 -67.62 -31.53 -24.05
CA GLY A 14 -67.64 -30.92 -25.38
C GLY A 14 -66.26 -30.43 -25.83
N LEU A 15 -65.47 -31.13 -26.42
CA LEU A 15 -65.11 -31.59 -27.77
C LEU A 15 -64.57 -30.46 -28.71
N VAL A 16 -63.27 -30.60 -29.10
CA VAL A 16 -62.65 -30.47 -30.42
C VAL A 16 -62.50 -29.10 -31.05
N GLY A 17 -61.24 -28.75 -31.30
CA GLY A 17 -60.86 -27.74 -32.28
C GLY A 17 -59.32 -27.79 -32.48
N LEU A 18 -58.82 -28.67 -33.36
CA LEU A 18 -57.45 -28.60 -33.92
C LEU A 18 -57.34 -27.36 -34.81
N ALA A 19 -56.32 -26.51 -34.53
CA ALA A 19 -55.78 -25.65 -35.55
C ALA A 19 -54.27 -25.61 -35.34
N ALA A 20 -53.55 -26.28 -36.23
CA ALA A 20 -52.11 -26.19 -36.34
C ALA A 20 -51.75 -24.79 -36.84
N GLY A 21 -50.98 -24.02 -36.02
CA GLY A 21 -50.33 -22.77 -36.38
C GLY A 21 -48.86 -22.92 -36.15
N CYS A 22 -48.07 -23.33 -37.16
CA CYS A 22 -46.63 -23.15 -37.21
C CYS A 22 -46.31 -21.67 -37.38
N GLY A 23 -46.06 -20.95 -36.27
CA GLY A 23 -45.40 -19.67 -36.31
C GLY A 23 -43.93 -19.88 -35.87
N PRO A 24 -42.94 -19.17 -36.47
CA PRO A 24 -41.54 -19.31 -36.05
C PRO A 24 -41.45 -18.82 -34.62
N ARG A 25 -40.92 -19.69 -33.73
CA ARG A 25 -40.47 -19.26 -32.40
C ARG A 25 -39.35 -18.25 -32.62
N SER A 26 -39.69 -16.98 -32.42
CA SER A 26 -38.68 -15.99 -32.11
C SER A 26 -37.89 -16.53 -30.92
N ASP A 27 -36.59 -16.73 -31.12
CA ASP A 27 -35.67 -16.94 -30.07
C ASP A 27 -35.86 -15.82 -29.02
N ALA A 28 -36.53 -16.18 -27.94
CA ALA A 28 -36.56 -15.35 -26.77
C ALA A 28 -35.08 -15.16 -26.39
N SER A 29 -34.63 -13.92 -26.49
CA SER A 29 -33.39 -13.43 -25.93
C SER A 29 -33.12 -14.20 -24.64
N ARG A 30 -32.03 -14.98 -24.61
CA ARG A 30 -31.43 -15.40 -23.36
C ARG A 30 -31.18 -14.10 -22.61
N THR A 31 -32.03 -13.82 -21.65
CA THR A 31 -31.68 -12.92 -20.57
C THR A 31 -30.36 -13.46 -20.02
N ASP A 32 -29.30 -12.71 -20.22
CA ASP A 32 -28.07 -12.90 -19.49
C ASP A 32 -28.44 -13.00 -18.01
N GLY A 33 -28.52 -14.27 -17.55
CA GLY A 33 -28.68 -14.55 -16.13
C GLY A 33 -27.59 -13.81 -15.41
N ALA A 34 -27.95 -13.05 -14.41
CA ALA A 34 -27.06 -12.25 -13.56
C ALA A 34 -25.84 -13.09 -13.15
N ALA A 35 -24.80 -13.07 -13.97
CA ALA A 35 -23.47 -13.47 -13.53
C ALA A 35 -23.14 -12.50 -12.41
N GLY A 36 -23.11 -13.00 -11.17
CA GLY A 36 -22.84 -12.19 -9.99
C GLY A 36 -21.58 -11.36 -10.23
N ARG A 37 -21.57 -10.12 -9.76
CA ARG A 37 -20.39 -9.25 -9.86
C ARG A 37 -19.15 -10.01 -9.40
N ILE A 38 -18.05 -9.91 -10.16
CA ILE A 38 -16.75 -10.43 -9.70
C ILE A 38 -16.44 -9.77 -8.35
N LYS A 39 -16.10 -10.58 -7.36
CA LYS A 39 -15.67 -10.11 -6.03
C LYS A 39 -14.17 -10.23 -5.90
N LEU A 40 -13.51 -9.16 -5.48
CA LEU A 40 -12.07 -9.11 -5.27
C LEU A 40 -11.76 -8.60 -3.87
N GLY A 41 -10.77 -9.21 -3.19
CA GLY A 41 -10.28 -8.77 -1.91
C GLY A 41 -9.17 -7.72 -2.03
N PHE A 42 -9.05 -6.83 -1.03
CA PHE A 42 -7.87 -5.99 -0.84
C PHE A 42 -7.50 -5.96 0.65
N LEU A 43 -6.42 -6.65 0.99
CA LEU A 43 -5.96 -6.88 2.35
C LEU A 43 -4.75 -5.98 2.65
N VAL A 44 -4.80 -5.24 3.76
CA VAL A 44 -3.70 -4.33 4.18
C VAL A 44 -3.34 -4.53 5.64
N LYS A 45 -2.05 -4.42 5.97
CA LYS A 45 -1.52 -4.70 7.30
C LYS A 45 -1.89 -3.65 8.37
N GLN A 46 -2.01 -2.38 8.00
CA GLN A 46 -2.21 -1.25 8.92
C GLN A 46 -3.33 -0.36 8.38
N ALA A 47 -4.56 -0.87 8.43
CA ALA A 47 -5.73 -0.25 7.82
C ALA A 47 -6.01 1.19 8.29
N GLU A 48 -5.52 1.58 9.46
CA GLU A 48 -5.66 2.92 10.04
C GLU A 48 -4.67 3.95 9.48
N GLU A 49 -3.58 3.51 8.86
CA GLU A 49 -2.58 4.43 8.30
C GLU A 49 -3.07 5.09 7.00
N PRO A 50 -2.77 6.39 6.81
CA PRO A 50 -3.17 7.14 5.60
C PRO A 50 -2.76 6.48 4.29
N TRP A 51 -1.55 5.88 4.22
CA TRP A 51 -1.07 5.16 3.06
C TRP A 51 -2.08 4.13 2.56
N PHE A 52 -2.51 3.20 3.44
CA PHE A 52 -3.43 2.12 3.09
C PHE A 52 -4.86 2.61 2.84
N GLN A 53 -5.28 3.70 3.49
CA GLN A 53 -6.56 4.35 3.19
C GLN A 53 -6.58 4.92 1.77
N TYR A 54 -5.46 5.50 1.30
CA TYR A 54 -5.36 6.00 -0.07
C TYR A 54 -5.23 4.89 -1.10
N GLU A 55 -4.56 3.77 -0.79
CA GLU A 55 -4.59 2.58 -1.64
C GLU A 55 -6.02 2.06 -1.84
N TRP A 56 -6.77 1.93 -0.76
CA TRP A 56 -8.18 1.53 -0.83
C TRP A 56 -9.03 2.50 -1.65
N LYS A 57 -8.82 3.81 -1.55
CA LYS A 57 -9.49 4.79 -2.42
C LYS A 57 -9.15 4.57 -3.90
N GLY A 58 -7.90 4.24 -4.20
CA GLY A 58 -7.47 3.85 -5.54
C GLY A 58 -8.19 2.60 -6.04
N ALA A 59 -8.24 1.56 -5.22
CA ALA A 59 -8.93 0.31 -5.53
C ALA A 59 -10.46 0.51 -5.68
N ASP A 60 -11.10 1.37 -4.87
CA ASP A 60 -12.51 1.75 -5.02
C ASP A 60 -12.78 2.41 -6.39
N ARG A 61 -11.85 3.27 -6.89
CA ARG A 61 -11.95 3.85 -8.24
C ARG A 61 -11.89 2.78 -9.32
N ALA A 62 -10.98 1.80 -9.18
CA ALA A 62 -10.92 0.67 -10.11
C ALA A 62 -12.21 -0.17 -10.05
N ALA A 63 -12.73 -0.45 -8.85
CA ALA A 63 -13.99 -1.17 -8.66
C ALA A 63 -15.17 -0.46 -9.35
N ALA A 64 -15.26 0.85 -9.20
CA ALA A 64 -16.28 1.65 -9.86
C ALA A 64 -16.13 1.65 -11.39
N GLN A 65 -14.90 1.77 -11.90
CA GLN A 65 -14.62 1.81 -13.34
C GLN A 65 -14.91 0.47 -14.04
N TYR A 66 -14.50 -0.64 -13.41
CA TYR A 66 -14.61 -1.98 -14.01
C TYR A 66 -15.85 -2.76 -13.58
N GLY A 67 -16.61 -2.28 -12.60
CA GLY A 67 -17.87 -2.86 -12.18
C GLY A 67 -17.74 -4.13 -11.32
N PHE A 68 -16.67 -4.31 -10.55
CA PHE A 68 -16.52 -5.41 -9.59
C PHE A 68 -16.88 -4.99 -8.15
N GLU A 69 -17.07 -5.96 -7.27
CA GLU A 69 -17.26 -5.74 -5.83
C GLU A 69 -15.91 -5.84 -5.11
N LEU A 70 -15.55 -4.82 -4.33
CA LEU A 70 -14.31 -4.77 -3.57
C LEU A 70 -14.54 -5.07 -2.09
N LEU A 71 -13.86 -6.10 -1.56
CA LEU A 71 -13.90 -6.51 -0.17
C LEU A 71 -12.60 -6.06 0.52
N LYS A 72 -12.66 -5.00 1.34
CA LYS A 72 -11.52 -4.41 2.04
C LYS A 72 -11.40 -4.96 3.45
N MET A 73 -10.20 -5.42 3.85
CA MET A 73 -9.96 -5.98 5.19
C MET A 73 -8.59 -5.55 5.73
N GLY A 74 -8.56 -5.09 6.99
CA GLY A 74 -7.32 -4.92 7.75
C GLY A 74 -6.84 -6.26 8.33
N VAL A 75 -5.55 -6.55 8.14
CA VAL A 75 -4.92 -7.81 8.56
C VAL A 75 -3.65 -7.53 9.39
N PRO A 76 -3.79 -7.03 10.63
CA PRO A 76 -2.67 -6.53 11.43
C PRO A 76 -1.71 -7.62 11.93
N ASP A 77 -2.06 -8.89 11.78
CA ASP A 77 -1.24 -10.04 12.19
C ASP A 77 -1.45 -11.25 11.27
N GLY A 78 -0.60 -12.27 11.44
CA GLY A 78 -0.62 -13.46 10.59
C GLY A 78 -1.89 -14.30 10.72
N GLU A 79 -2.48 -14.40 11.92
CA GLU A 79 -3.71 -15.14 12.17
C GLU A 79 -4.87 -14.48 11.41
N LYS A 80 -5.02 -13.16 11.55
CA LYS A 80 -6.04 -12.38 10.84
C LYS A 80 -5.83 -12.38 9.34
N THR A 81 -4.56 -12.39 8.88
CA THR A 81 -4.25 -12.55 7.45
C THR A 81 -4.83 -13.84 6.89
N LEU A 82 -4.56 -14.98 7.52
CA LEU A 82 -5.04 -16.26 7.03
C LEU A 82 -6.56 -16.42 7.18
N ALA A 83 -7.16 -15.89 8.25
CA ALA A 83 -8.60 -15.88 8.43
C ALA A 83 -9.34 -15.00 7.41
N ALA A 84 -8.74 -13.85 7.03
CA ALA A 84 -9.29 -12.98 6.00
C ALA A 84 -9.33 -13.68 4.62
N ILE A 85 -8.31 -14.47 4.27
CA ILE A 85 -8.29 -15.26 3.04
C ILE A 85 -9.43 -16.30 3.04
N ASP A 86 -9.65 -17.00 4.18
CA ASP A 86 -10.76 -17.93 4.31
C ASP A 86 -12.12 -17.22 4.18
N SER A 87 -12.24 -16.02 4.75
CA SER A 87 -13.44 -15.19 4.61
C SER A 87 -13.69 -14.76 3.17
N LEU A 88 -12.65 -14.36 2.43
CA LEU A 88 -12.76 -14.04 1.01
C LEU A 88 -13.24 -15.24 0.19
N ALA A 89 -12.67 -16.42 0.45
CA ALA A 89 -13.10 -17.67 -0.21
C ALA A 89 -14.57 -17.99 0.08
N ALA A 90 -15.01 -17.88 1.34
CA ALA A 90 -16.40 -18.10 1.74
C ALA A 90 -17.37 -17.09 1.11
N ASN A 91 -16.91 -15.87 0.84
CA ASN A 91 -17.70 -14.83 0.14
C ASN A 91 -17.65 -14.96 -1.39
N GLY A 92 -16.96 -15.95 -1.93
CA GLY A 92 -16.86 -16.20 -3.36
C GLY A 92 -15.97 -15.21 -4.10
N ALA A 93 -14.94 -14.67 -3.43
CA ALA A 93 -13.95 -13.82 -4.09
C ALA A 93 -13.14 -14.64 -5.11
N ALA A 94 -12.87 -14.06 -6.27
CA ALA A 94 -12.08 -14.69 -7.33
C ALA A 94 -10.57 -14.46 -7.18
N GLY A 95 -10.17 -13.53 -6.30
CA GLY A 95 -8.78 -13.21 -6.02
C GLY A 95 -8.68 -12.06 -5.03
N PHE A 96 -7.43 -11.75 -4.63
CA PHE A 96 -7.16 -10.64 -3.74
C PHE A 96 -5.78 -10.01 -3.97
N VAL A 97 -5.69 -8.73 -3.64
CA VAL A 97 -4.44 -7.97 -3.45
C VAL A 97 -4.08 -8.04 -1.98
N ILE A 98 -2.80 -8.12 -1.65
CA ILE A 98 -2.35 -8.22 -0.27
C ILE A 98 -1.04 -7.47 0.02
N CYS A 99 -1.06 -6.63 1.07
CA CYS A 99 0.09 -6.20 1.83
C CYS A 99 0.03 -6.86 3.22
N THR A 100 0.85 -7.86 3.47
CA THR A 100 0.82 -8.65 4.73
C THR A 100 1.75 -8.06 5.80
N PRO A 101 1.42 -8.19 7.10
CA PRO A 101 2.32 -7.77 8.19
C PRO A 101 3.58 -8.63 8.29
N ASP A 102 3.55 -9.85 7.78
CA ASP A 102 4.71 -10.76 7.74
C ASP A 102 4.82 -11.41 6.35
N VAL A 103 5.81 -10.98 5.59
CA VAL A 103 6.05 -11.48 4.23
C VAL A 103 6.42 -12.97 4.18
N ARG A 104 6.88 -13.55 5.31
CA ARG A 104 7.22 -14.99 5.45
C ARG A 104 5.97 -15.88 5.47
N LEU A 105 4.78 -15.29 5.59
CA LEU A 105 3.51 -16.00 5.38
C LEU A 105 3.26 -16.35 3.91
N GLY A 106 4.11 -15.90 3.00
CA GLY A 106 3.99 -16.10 1.55
C GLY A 106 3.55 -17.50 1.15
N PRO A 107 4.24 -18.59 1.58
CA PRO A 107 3.83 -19.95 1.23
C PRO A 107 2.42 -20.32 1.68
N ALA A 108 2.02 -19.90 2.89
CA ALA A 108 0.69 -20.17 3.43
C ALA A 108 -0.40 -19.37 2.68
N ILE A 109 -0.13 -18.10 2.37
CA ILE A 109 -1.03 -17.24 1.59
C ILE A 109 -1.27 -17.85 0.20
N VAL A 110 -0.19 -18.22 -0.51
CA VAL A 110 -0.26 -18.82 -1.86
C VAL A 110 -1.00 -20.17 -1.81
N ALA A 111 -0.70 -21.01 -0.81
CA ALA A 111 -1.37 -22.31 -0.66
C ALA A 111 -2.89 -22.15 -0.44
N LYS A 112 -3.32 -21.22 0.45
CA LYS A 112 -4.74 -20.93 0.68
C LYS A 112 -5.42 -20.36 -0.55
N ALA A 113 -4.80 -19.40 -1.22
CA ALA A 113 -5.33 -18.84 -2.47
C ALA A 113 -5.53 -19.92 -3.54
N LYS A 114 -4.52 -20.78 -3.73
CA LYS A 114 -4.59 -21.90 -4.68
C LYS A 114 -5.67 -22.91 -4.31
N ALA A 115 -5.79 -23.28 -3.04
CA ALA A 115 -6.83 -24.22 -2.57
C ALA A 115 -8.24 -23.69 -2.80
N ALA A 116 -8.43 -22.37 -2.70
CA ALA A 116 -9.70 -21.69 -2.96
C ALA A 116 -9.90 -21.28 -4.44
N GLY A 117 -8.95 -21.56 -5.34
CA GLY A 117 -9.02 -21.15 -6.74
C GLY A 117 -8.86 -19.63 -6.95
N MET A 118 -8.39 -18.90 -5.95
CA MET A 118 -8.23 -17.44 -5.99
C MET A 118 -6.88 -17.02 -6.59
N LYS A 119 -6.89 -15.91 -7.32
CA LYS A 119 -5.68 -15.22 -7.77
C LYS A 119 -5.14 -14.33 -6.65
N VAL A 120 -3.80 -14.16 -6.58
CA VAL A 120 -3.16 -13.28 -5.58
C VAL A 120 -2.14 -12.37 -6.24
N ILE A 121 -2.15 -11.09 -5.86
CA ILE A 121 -1.15 -10.07 -6.21
C ILE A 121 -0.63 -9.49 -4.90
N ALA A 122 0.69 -9.43 -4.74
CA ALA A 122 1.32 -8.74 -3.63
C ALA A 122 1.44 -7.23 -3.95
N VAL A 123 1.17 -6.38 -2.98
CA VAL A 123 1.36 -4.92 -3.07
C VAL A 123 2.27 -4.44 -1.95
N ASP A 124 3.01 -3.36 -2.14
CA ASP A 124 4.02 -2.77 -1.25
C ASP A 124 5.20 -3.71 -0.94
N ASP A 125 4.92 -4.87 -0.36
CA ASP A 125 5.92 -5.81 0.11
C ASP A 125 5.81 -7.15 -0.62
N ARG A 126 6.95 -7.64 -1.12
CA ARG A 126 7.02 -8.94 -1.78
C ARG A 126 6.91 -10.08 -0.78
N LEU A 127 6.11 -11.08 -1.12
CA LEU A 127 6.07 -12.32 -0.37
C LEU A 127 7.38 -13.10 -0.51
N VAL A 128 7.84 -13.70 0.58
CA VAL A 128 9.04 -14.54 0.58
C VAL A 128 8.71 -16.00 0.87
N GLY A 129 9.51 -16.90 0.32
CA GLY A 129 9.45 -18.33 0.56
C GLY A 129 10.12 -18.72 1.89
N ALA A 130 10.08 -20.00 2.21
CA ALA A 130 10.72 -20.57 3.41
C ALA A 130 12.26 -20.40 3.39
N ASP A 131 12.84 -20.22 2.23
CA ASP A 131 14.28 -19.96 2.02
C ASP A 131 14.64 -18.46 2.10
N GLY A 132 13.66 -17.59 2.41
CA GLY A 132 13.83 -16.15 2.49
C GLY A 132 13.95 -15.43 1.14
N ARG A 133 13.80 -16.13 0.02
CA ARG A 133 13.78 -15.53 -1.33
C ARG A 133 12.36 -15.14 -1.73
N PHE A 134 12.25 -14.16 -2.60
CA PHE A 134 10.95 -13.74 -3.13
C PHE A 134 10.24 -14.87 -3.86
N LEU A 135 8.91 -14.95 -3.68
CA LEU A 135 8.03 -15.82 -4.46
C LEU A 135 7.81 -15.17 -5.83
N GLU A 136 8.74 -15.45 -6.77
CA GLU A 136 8.77 -14.80 -8.08
C GLU A 136 7.53 -15.13 -8.94
N GLU A 137 6.81 -16.21 -8.63
CA GLU A 137 5.54 -16.58 -9.30
C GLU A 137 4.34 -15.71 -8.87
N VAL A 138 4.45 -14.94 -7.80
CA VAL A 138 3.39 -14.04 -7.34
C VAL A 138 3.59 -12.67 -7.96
N PRO A 139 2.65 -12.18 -8.80
CA PRO A 139 2.73 -10.84 -9.32
C PRO A 139 2.81 -9.81 -8.20
N TYR A 140 3.64 -8.82 -8.39
CA TYR A 140 3.92 -7.78 -7.42
C TYR A 140 3.82 -6.39 -8.05
N LEU A 141 3.25 -5.45 -7.32
CA LEU A 141 3.33 -4.04 -7.60
C LEU A 141 3.74 -3.29 -6.33
N GLY A 142 4.69 -2.38 -6.44
CA GLY A 142 5.11 -1.54 -5.34
C GLY A 142 6.06 -0.44 -5.81
N MET A 143 6.50 0.38 -4.87
CA MET A 143 7.40 1.49 -5.18
C MET A 143 8.78 1.01 -5.67
N SER A 144 9.43 1.85 -6.49
CA SER A 144 10.84 1.69 -6.87
C SER A 144 11.75 2.02 -5.68
N ALA A 145 11.73 1.16 -4.63
CA ALA A 145 12.25 1.46 -3.30
C ALA A 145 13.68 2.01 -3.31
N THR A 146 14.59 1.36 -4.03
CA THR A 146 15.99 1.84 -4.16
C THR A 146 16.07 3.23 -4.81
N LYS A 147 15.32 3.47 -5.91
CA LYS A 147 15.33 4.78 -6.61
C LYS A 147 14.73 5.88 -5.73
N ILE A 148 13.64 5.58 -5.03
CA ILE A 148 12.99 6.50 -4.08
C ILE A 148 13.94 6.86 -2.95
N GLY A 149 14.65 5.88 -2.39
CA GLY A 149 15.71 6.12 -1.42
C GLY A 149 16.84 6.97 -1.98
N GLN A 150 17.31 6.69 -3.20
CA GLN A 150 18.32 7.50 -3.87
C GLN A 150 17.85 8.95 -4.08
N LEU A 151 16.59 9.16 -4.45
CA LEU A 151 16.03 10.51 -4.60
C LEU A 151 15.96 11.24 -3.25
N SER A 152 15.60 10.56 -2.15
CA SER A 152 15.64 11.14 -0.79
C SER A 152 17.07 11.55 -0.41
N GLY A 153 18.06 10.68 -0.57
CA GLY A 153 19.47 10.98 -0.27
C GLY A 153 20.04 12.10 -1.12
N ALA A 154 19.71 12.13 -2.43
CA ALA A 154 20.13 13.22 -3.34
C ALA A 154 19.47 14.55 -2.94
N THR A 155 18.23 14.54 -2.50
CA THR A 155 17.52 15.73 -1.99
C THR A 155 18.22 16.28 -0.73
N LEU A 156 18.54 15.41 0.23
CA LEU A 156 19.30 15.79 1.44
C LEU A 156 20.63 16.46 1.08
N ALA A 157 21.40 15.86 0.17
CA ALA A 157 22.70 16.40 -0.24
C ALA A 157 22.57 17.75 -0.99
N THR A 158 21.54 17.89 -1.83
CA THR A 158 21.25 19.11 -2.59
C THR A 158 20.87 20.25 -1.64
N GLU A 159 19.95 19.98 -0.72
CA GLU A 159 19.49 20.98 0.25
C GLU A 159 20.60 21.38 1.25
N MET A 160 21.42 20.43 1.68
CA MET A 160 22.63 20.69 2.48
C MET A 160 23.55 21.69 1.78
N LYS A 161 23.85 21.45 0.49
CA LYS A 161 24.68 22.36 -0.33
C LYS A 161 24.02 23.73 -0.48
N ARG A 162 22.70 23.77 -0.72
CA ARG A 162 21.94 25.04 -0.82
C ARG A 162 22.00 25.87 0.46
N ARG A 163 22.01 25.22 1.64
CA ARG A 163 22.16 25.89 2.94
C ARG A 163 23.61 26.26 3.27
N GLY A 164 24.58 25.86 2.45
CA GLY A 164 25.99 26.14 2.66
C GLY A 164 26.59 25.38 3.85
N TRP A 165 26.02 24.23 4.25
CA TRP A 165 26.53 23.47 5.38
C TRP A 165 27.83 22.73 5.03
N ALA A 166 28.83 22.84 5.90
CA ALA A 166 30.07 22.07 5.76
C ALA A 166 29.84 20.61 6.18
N ALA A 167 30.38 19.67 5.42
CA ALA A 167 30.29 18.25 5.74
C ALA A 167 30.95 17.92 7.11
N ALA A 168 31.99 18.66 7.48
CA ALA A 168 32.67 18.50 8.77
C ALA A 168 31.77 18.83 9.98
N ASP A 169 30.80 19.71 9.82
CA ASP A 169 29.84 20.13 10.86
C ASP A 169 28.50 19.36 10.79
N THR A 170 28.31 18.54 9.76
CA THR A 170 27.04 17.84 9.45
C THR A 170 27.18 16.36 9.68
N ALA A 171 26.13 15.73 10.19
CA ALA A 171 25.97 14.26 10.25
C ALA A 171 24.63 13.82 9.69
N ALA A 172 24.53 12.55 9.30
CA ALA A 172 23.29 11.95 8.82
C ALA A 172 22.80 10.89 9.82
N CYS A 173 21.53 11.00 10.23
CA CYS A 173 20.79 10.01 11.01
C CYS A 173 19.82 9.32 10.07
N ILE A 174 20.06 8.04 9.78
CA ILE A 174 19.21 7.23 8.90
C ILE A 174 18.48 6.20 9.78
N VAL A 175 17.19 6.41 9.98
CA VAL A 175 16.34 5.46 10.73
C VAL A 175 16.06 4.24 9.87
N THR A 176 16.49 3.07 10.34
CA THR A 176 16.41 1.81 9.58
C THR A 176 15.46 0.82 10.22
N PHE A 177 14.90 -0.07 9.37
CA PHE A 177 14.15 -1.23 9.81
C PHE A 177 14.63 -2.43 8.97
N GLU A 178 15.50 -3.24 9.57
CA GLU A 178 16.29 -4.24 8.84
C GLU A 178 15.51 -5.53 8.54
N GLU A 179 14.33 -5.70 9.14
CA GLU A 179 13.51 -6.90 9.00
C GLU A 179 12.70 -6.94 7.70
N LEU A 180 12.58 -5.79 7.01
CA LEU A 180 11.78 -5.64 5.80
C LEU A 180 12.66 -5.22 4.61
N ASP A 181 12.65 -6.00 3.53
CA ASP A 181 13.49 -5.77 2.35
C ASP A 181 13.25 -4.40 1.71
N THR A 182 11.99 -4.01 1.52
CA THR A 182 11.63 -2.71 0.94
C THR A 182 12.09 -1.53 1.81
N ALA A 183 12.15 -1.71 3.14
CA ALA A 183 12.70 -0.71 4.05
C ALA A 183 14.22 -0.60 3.91
N ARG A 184 14.93 -1.74 3.82
CA ARG A 184 16.38 -1.77 3.56
C ARG A 184 16.71 -1.14 2.22
N GLU A 185 16.02 -1.51 1.14
CA GLU A 185 16.24 -0.94 -0.20
C GLU A 185 16.15 0.58 -0.19
N ARG A 186 15.17 1.16 0.52
CA ARG A 186 15.02 2.62 0.67
C ARG A 186 16.17 3.23 1.43
N THR A 187 16.50 2.72 2.62
CA THR A 187 17.55 3.29 3.47
C THR A 187 18.95 3.09 2.89
N ASP A 188 19.22 1.98 2.24
CA ASP A 188 20.48 1.75 1.53
C ASP A 188 20.59 2.66 0.29
N GLY A 189 19.47 2.92 -0.41
CA GLY A 189 19.40 3.91 -1.48
C GLY A 189 19.77 5.33 -1.00
N ILE A 190 19.22 5.75 0.16
CA ILE A 190 19.54 7.04 0.79
C ILE A 190 21.05 7.13 1.07
N ILE A 191 21.62 6.13 1.71
CA ILE A 191 23.04 6.07 2.07
C ILE A 191 23.93 6.10 0.82
N ALA A 192 23.56 5.33 -0.20
CA ALA A 192 24.30 5.29 -1.47
C ALA A 192 24.32 6.67 -2.16
N ALA A 193 23.17 7.36 -2.20
CA ALA A 193 23.09 8.69 -2.79
C ALA A 193 23.88 9.76 -2.02
N LEU A 194 23.85 9.73 -0.70
CA LEU A 194 24.67 10.62 0.12
C LEU A 194 26.18 10.41 -0.15
N LYS A 195 26.64 9.15 -0.20
CA LYS A 195 28.02 8.80 -0.54
C LYS A 195 28.38 9.26 -1.96
N ALA A 196 27.51 9.03 -2.93
CA ALA A 196 27.72 9.45 -4.32
C ALA A 196 27.79 10.98 -4.47
N ALA A 197 27.11 11.74 -3.59
CA ALA A 197 27.19 13.19 -3.52
C ALA A 197 28.46 13.72 -2.80
N GLY A 198 29.34 12.82 -2.32
CA GLY A 198 30.58 13.12 -1.61
C GLY A 198 30.42 13.34 -0.11
N PHE A 199 29.27 12.96 0.49
CA PHE A 199 29.10 13.05 1.94
C PHE A 199 29.95 11.99 2.64
N PRO A 200 30.69 12.33 3.73
CA PRO A 200 31.61 11.41 4.40
C PRO A 200 30.90 10.20 4.99
N ALA A 201 31.37 9.01 4.64
CA ALA A 201 30.73 7.76 5.06
C ALA A 201 30.76 7.53 6.58
N ASP A 202 31.81 8.01 7.25
CA ASP A 202 31.98 7.95 8.71
C ASP A 202 31.09 8.93 9.50
N ARG A 203 30.34 9.78 8.76
CA ARG A 203 29.32 10.69 9.32
C ARG A 203 27.89 10.27 8.99
N ILE A 204 27.70 9.10 8.38
CA ILE A 204 26.39 8.50 8.14
C ILE A 204 26.15 7.43 9.20
N TYR A 205 25.14 7.64 10.03
CA TYR A 205 24.82 6.74 11.14
C TYR A 205 23.45 6.09 10.93
N LYS A 206 23.38 4.77 11.07
CA LYS A 206 22.11 4.03 11.10
C LYS A 206 21.54 4.07 12.52
N ALA A 207 20.24 4.32 12.63
CA ALA A 207 19.46 4.28 13.87
C ALA A 207 18.36 3.21 13.72
N PRO A 208 18.62 1.93 14.08
CA PRO A 208 17.65 0.87 13.92
C PRO A 208 16.47 1.04 14.89
N GLN A 209 15.27 1.16 14.35
CA GLN A 209 14.03 1.23 15.12
C GLN A 209 13.47 -0.17 15.38
N LYS A 210 12.71 -0.34 16.48
CA LYS A 210 12.06 -1.60 16.85
C LYS A 210 10.62 -1.69 16.35
N THR A 211 9.93 -0.56 16.31
CA THR A 211 8.57 -0.41 15.79
C THR A 211 8.56 0.62 14.67
N THR A 212 7.63 0.51 13.72
CA THR A 212 7.59 1.33 12.51
C THR A 212 6.74 2.60 12.66
N ASP A 213 6.61 3.09 13.90
CA ASP A 213 5.84 4.27 14.28
C ASP A 213 6.74 5.46 14.68
N ILE A 214 6.13 6.61 14.92
CA ILE A 214 6.83 7.83 15.35
C ILE A 214 7.55 7.62 16.69
N PRO A 215 6.98 7.03 17.75
CA PRO A 215 7.70 6.75 19.00
C PRO A 215 8.93 5.87 18.81
N GLY A 216 8.83 4.77 18.07
CA GLY A 216 9.97 3.86 17.85
C GLY A 216 11.12 4.51 17.10
N SER A 217 10.81 5.34 16.10
CA SER A 217 11.81 6.10 15.36
C SER A 217 12.41 7.25 16.19
N PHE A 218 11.60 7.91 17.03
CA PHE A 218 12.10 8.89 18.00
C PHE A 218 13.12 8.26 18.93
N ASP A 219 12.80 7.14 19.56
CA ASP A 219 13.69 6.46 20.49
C ASP A 219 15.03 6.05 19.84
N ALA A 220 14.96 5.47 18.63
CA ALA A 220 16.15 5.08 17.89
C ALA A 220 17.04 6.27 17.53
N ALA A 221 16.45 7.35 17.01
CA ALA A 221 17.18 8.55 16.67
C ALA A 221 17.74 9.26 17.92
N ASN A 222 16.94 9.41 18.98
CA ASN A 222 17.35 10.05 20.22
C ASN A 222 18.56 9.33 20.87
N ALA A 223 18.55 8.00 20.89
CA ALA A 223 19.68 7.20 21.37
C ALA A 223 20.96 7.43 20.55
N LEU A 224 20.84 7.62 19.24
CA LEU A 224 21.97 7.96 18.37
C LEU A 224 22.49 9.38 18.62
N LEU A 225 21.58 10.37 18.61
CA LEU A 225 21.93 11.79 18.77
C LEU A 225 22.68 12.05 20.07
N ALA A 226 22.24 11.46 21.18
CA ALA A 226 22.86 11.57 22.49
C ALA A 226 24.33 11.11 22.52
N GLN A 227 24.74 10.23 21.61
CA GLN A 227 26.12 9.72 21.50
C GLN A 227 27.00 10.55 20.57
N LYS A 228 26.43 11.44 19.75
CA LYS A 228 27.13 12.17 18.70
C LYS A 228 27.28 13.65 19.06
N THR A 229 28.27 13.98 19.86
CA THR A 229 28.55 15.35 20.27
C THR A 229 29.28 16.14 19.18
N GLY A 230 29.15 17.46 19.19
CA GLY A 230 29.86 18.35 18.27
C GLY A 230 29.29 18.42 16.85
N VAL A 231 28.13 17.78 16.58
CA VAL A 231 27.39 17.95 15.34
C VAL A 231 26.61 19.26 15.41
N LYS A 232 26.67 20.07 14.34
CA LYS A 232 25.92 21.33 14.25
C LYS A 232 24.65 21.17 13.42
N HIS A 233 24.67 20.27 12.40
CA HIS A 233 23.59 20.09 11.48
C HIS A 233 23.28 18.61 11.27
N TRP A 234 21.99 18.28 11.13
CA TRP A 234 21.55 16.92 10.90
C TRP A 234 20.80 16.76 9.57
N LEU A 235 21.28 15.80 8.77
CA LEU A 235 20.48 15.20 7.69
C LEU A 235 19.71 14.04 8.29
N VAL A 236 18.40 14.04 8.13
CA VAL A 236 17.52 13.02 8.74
C VAL A 236 16.68 12.36 7.67
N ALA A 237 16.68 11.05 7.63
CA ALA A 237 15.79 10.28 6.78
C ALA A 237 15.48 8.90 7.39
N GLY A 238 14.48 8.25 6.87
CA GLY A 238 14.12 6.89 7.25
C GLY A 238 13.40 6.18 6.12
N MET A 239 12.90 4.99 6.41
CA MET A 239 12.19 4.19 5.42
C MET A 239 10.86 4.81 4.94
N ASN A 240 10.26 5.69 5.76
CA ASN A 240 8.99 6.37 5.48
C ASN A 240 8.89 7.72 6.21
N ASP A 241 7.75 8.40 6.07
CA ASP A 241 7.49 9.68 6.73
C ASP A 241 7.50 9.56 8.26
N THR A 242 6.87 8.53 8.83
CA THR A 242 6.80 8.33 10.28
C THR A 242 8.17 8.15 10.90
N ALA A 243 9.06 7.39 10.24
CA ALA A 243 10.44 7.22 10.65
C ALA A 243 11.22 8.55 10.64
N THR A 244 11.03 9.36 9.59
CA THR A 244 11.71 10.68 9.48
C THR A 244 11.11 11.68 10.47
N LEU A 245 9.80 11.70 10.67
CA LEU A 245 9.13 12.58 11.63
C LEU A 245 9.59 12.32 13.07
N GLY A 246 9.66 11.05 13.49
CA GLY A 246 10.17 10.70 14.82
C GLY A 246 11.61 11.16 15.03
N ALA A 247 12.47 10.97 14.03
CA ALA A 247 13.85 11.43 14.10
C ALA A 247 13.97 12.97 14.11
N VAL A 248 13.14 13.70 13.36
CA VAL A 248 13.06 15.17 13.45
C VAL A 248 12.64 15.60 14.86
N ARG A 249 11.64 14.93 15.47
CA ARG A 249 11.27 15.21 16.89
C ARG A 249 12.41 14.93 17.85
N ALA A 250 13.21 13.90 17.60
CA ALA A 250 14.41 13.62 18.41
C ALA A 250 15.45 14.73 18.28
N THR A 251 15.68 15.31 17.09
CA THR A 251 16.56 16.47 16.93
C THR A 251 16.04 17.68 17.70
N GLU A 252 14.74 17.98 17.64
CA GLU A 252 14.09 19.05 18.41
C GLU A 252 14.28 18.86 19.93
N GLY A 253 14.09 17.62 20.43
CA GLY A 253 14.30 17.24 21.82
C GLY A 253 15.75 17.40 22.28
N ASN A 254 16.72 17.27 21.37
CA ASN A 254 18.15 17.52 21.62
C ASN A 254 18.57 18.99 21.36
N GLY A 255 17.62 19.90 21.19
CA GLY A 255 17.84 21.35 21.12
C GLY A 255 18.15 21.92 19.75
N PHE A 256 18.18 21.09 18.68
CA PHE A 256 18.35 21.57 17.31
C PHE A 256 17.10 22.32 16.84
N LYS A 257 17.30 23.36 16.06
CA LYS A 257 16.22 24.18 15.48
C LYS A 257 15.96 23.78 14.02
N ALA A 258 14.83 24.17 13.47
CA ALA A 258 14.46 23.91 12.08
C ALA A 258 15.57 24.25 11.06
N PRO A 259 16.31 25.38 11.18
CA PRO A 259 17.43 25.69 10.27
C PRO A 259 18.62 24.72 10.38
N ASP A 260 18.74 23.96 11.46
CA ASP A 260 19.85 23.04 11.71
C ASP A 260 19.56 21.61 11.26
N VAL A 261 18.36 21.35 10.73
CA VAL A 261 17.89 20.01 10.38
C VAL A 261 17.31 19.99 8.98
N ILE A 262 17.63 18.97 8.19
CA ILE A 262 16.99 18.65 6.92
C ILE A 262 16.45 17.23 7.01
N GLY A 263 15.15 17.08 7.14
CA GLY A 263 14.44 15.79 7.15
C GLY A 263 13.76 15.53 5.81
N VAL A 264 14.03 14.38 5.17
CA VAL A 264 13.36 13.98 3.93
C VAL A 264 12.72 12.60 4.14
N GLY A 265 11.39 12.60 4.18
CA GLY A 265 10.57 11.39 4.32
C GLY A 265 10.38 10.65 3.01
N ILE A 266 9.61 9.57 3.09
CA ILE A 266 9.15 8.76 1.95
C ILE A 266 7.69 8.39 2.25
N ASN A 267 6.85 8.28 1.27
CA ASN A 267 5.43 8.03 1.08
C ASN A 267 4.67 9.33 0.72
N GLY A 268 4.88 10.42 1.48
CA GLY A 268 4.26 11.72 1.21
C GLY A 268 2.81 11.85 1.68
N THR A 269 2.32 10.91 2.50
CA THR A 269 0.94 10.93 3.03
C THR A 269 0.87 11.20 4.53
N ASP A 270 1.82 10.67 5.30
CA ASP A 270 1.85 10.79 6.77
C ASP A 270 2.48 12.10 7.22
N CYS A 271 3.12 12.83 6.32
CA CYS A 271 3.77 14.12 6.59
C CYS A 271 2.88 15.35 6.35
N LEU A 272 1.63 15.19 5.94
CA LEU A 272 0.80 16.31 5.48
C LEU A 272 0.56 17.36 6.57
N ASP A 273 0.29 16.93 7.79
CA ASP A 273 0.10 17.87 8.91
C ASP A 273 1.39 18.61 9.24
N GLU A 274 2.57 17.95 9.04
CA GLU A 274 3.85 18.60 9.21
C GLU A 274 4.11 19.67 8.15
N LEU A 275 3.81 19.37 6.89
CA LEU A 275 3.95 20.31 5.78
C LEU A 275 2.97 21.51 5.87
N ARG A 276 1.82 21.33 6.52
CA ARG A 276 0.82 22.40 6.75
C ARG A 276 1.14 23.35 7.90
N LYS A 277 2.09 23.02 8.77
CA LYS A 277 2.41 23.89 9.92
C LYS A 277 2.77 25.30 9.47
N PRO A 278 2.32 26.36 10.19
CA PRO A 278 2.61 27.76 9.80
C PRO A 278 4.11 28.05 9.73
N ALA A 279 4.89 27.51 10.64
CA ALA A 279 6.33 27.67 10.67
C ALA A 279 7.06 26.42 10.12
N PRO A 280 8.17 26.60 9.40
CA PRO A 280 9.03 25.48 9.01
C PRO A 280 9.53 24.70 10.22
N THR A 281 9.65 23.37 10.05
CA THR A 281 10.28 22.47 11.01
C THR A 281 11.55 21.87 10.39
N GLY A 282 12.22 20.97 11.09
CA GLY A 282 13.30 20.18 10.50
C GLY A 282 12.89 19.26 9.36
N PHE A 283 11.59 19.02 9.16
CA PHE A 283 11.06 18.21 8.05
C PHE A 283 10.96 19.07 6.78
N PHE A 284 11.87 18.84 5.84
CA PHE A 284 11.96 19.60 4.60
C PHE A 284 10.93 19.18 3.54
N GLY A 285 10.75 17.87 3.39
CA GLY A 285 9.83 17.31 2.39
C GLY A 285 9.78 15.80 2.42
N SER A 286 9.08 15.21 1.48
CA SER A 286 8.96 13.76 1.33
C SER A 286 9.05 13.35 -0.12
N ILE A 287 9.54 12.13 -0.38
CA ILE A 287 9.43 11.50 -1.69
C ILE A 287 8.07 10.82 -1.75
N TYR A 288 7.13 11.50 -2.39
CA TYR A 288 5.78 11.01 -2.57
C TYR A 288 5.78 9.84 -3.55
N ALA A 289 5.22 8.71 -3.13
CA ALA A 289 4.80 7.61 -3.99
C ALA A 289 3.27 7.55 -3.96
N SER A 290 2.65 7.24 -5.12
CA SER A 290 1.21 7.37 -5.24
C SER A 290 0.49 6.11 -4.75
N ALA A 291 0.13 6.05 -3.47
CA ALA A 291 -0.72 5.00 -2.92
C ALA A 291 -2.05 4.82 -3.69
N PRO A 292 -2.77 5.89 -4.10
CA PRO A 292 -3.95 5.73 -4.94
C PRO A 292 -3.66 5.07 -6.29
N THR A 293 -2.49 5.33 -6.89
CA THR A 293 -2.07 4.68 -8.14
C THR A 293 -1.75 3.22 -7.92
N GLU A 294 -1.07 2.88 -6.82
CA GLU A 294 -0.77 1.47 -6.47
C GLU A 294 -2.06 0.69 -6.24
N GLY A 295 -2.98 1.22 -5.45
CA GLY A 295 -4.28 0.61 -5.21
C GLY A 295 -5.13 0.43 -6.46
N PHE A 296 -5.21 1.47 -7.31
CA PHE A 296 -5.94 1.39 -8.58
C PHE A 296 -5.36 0.31 -9.49
N ARG A 297 -4.03 0.38 -9.74
CA ARG A 297 -3.36 -0.52 -10.70
C ARG A 297 -3.38 -1.97 -10.26
N THR A 298 -3.17 -2.27 -8.97
CA THR A 298 -3.22 -3.64 -8.47
C THR A 298 -4.63 -4.24 -8.57
N ALA A 299 -5.66 -3.46 -8.22
CA ALA A 299 -7.06 -3.88 -8.35
C ALA A 299 -7.47 -4.08 -9.82
N GLU A 300 -7.06 -3.19 -10.74
CA GLU A 300 -7.24 -3.33 -12.19
C GLU A 300 -6.55 -4.58 -12.72
N MET A 301 -5.27 -4.78 -12.39
CA MET A 301 -4.48 -5.94 -12.81
C MET A 301 -5.13 -7.25 -12.35
N LEU A 302 -5.60 -7.30 -11.10
CA LEU A 302 -6.30 -8.46 -10.56
C LEU A 302 -7.62 -8.72 -11.29
N TYR A 303 -8.41 -7.67 -11.53
CA TYR A 303 -9.66 -7.77 -12.26
C TYR A 303 -9.46 -8.32 -13.68
N LEU A 304 -8.50 -7.78 -14.43
CA LEU A 304 -8.19 -8.23 -15.78
C LEU A 304 -7.67 -9.69 -15.79
N TRP A 305 -6.89 -10.06 -14.77
CA TRP A 305 -6.42 -11.44 -14.63
C TRP A 305 -7.57 -12.42 -14.37
N VAL A 306 -8.53 -12.04 -13.52
CA VAL A 306 -9.69 -12.88 -13.21
C VAL A 306 -10.64 -12.95 -14.42
N LYS A 307 -10.95 -11.82 -15.06
CA LYS A 307 -11.95 -11.72 -16.11
C LYS A 307 -11.47 -12.26 -17.46
N GLU A 308 -10.22 -11.95 -17.82
CA GLU A 308 -9.66 -12.18 -19.15
C GLU A 308 -8.59 -13.29 -19.16
N GLY A 309 -8.20 -13.81 -17.99
CA GLY A 309 -7.08 -14.74 -17.87
C GLY A 309 -5.70 -14.11 -18.12
N LYS A 310 -5.62 -12.79 -18.28
CA LYS A 310 -4.39 -12.06 -18.56
C LYS A 310 -3.58 -11.87 -17.29
N MET A 311 -2.60 -12.75 -17.08
CA MET A 311 -1.67 -12.63 -15.95
C MET A 311 -0.91 -11.29 -16.02
N PRO A 312 -0.85 -10.52 -14.92
CA PRO A 312 -0.09 -9.28 -14.89
C PRO A 312 1.43 -9.53 -14.92
N PRO A 313 2.24 -8.49 -15.19
CA PRO A 313 3.69 -8.59 -15.02
C PRO A 313 4.06 -9.03 -13.59
N LEU A 314 5.11 -9.83 -13.48
CA LEU A 314 5.55 -10.35 -12.17
C LEU A 314 6.18 -9.28 -11.27
N ASP A 315 6.71 -8.20 -11.86
CA ASP A 315 7.26 -7.04 -11.13
C ASP A 315 6.82 -5.75 -11.82
N THR A 316 6.06 -4.93 -11.10
CA THR A 316 5.63 -3.60 -11.52
C THR A 316 6.07 -2.58 -10.50
N ARG A 317 6.68 -1.47 -10.94
CA ARG A 317 7.21 -0.45 -10.04
C ARG A 317 6.55 0.91 -10.27
N VAL A 318 6.35 1.63 -9.17
CA VAL A 318 5.90 3.04 -9.16
C VAL A 318 7.07 3.91 -8.71
N ASP A 319 7.37 4.95 -9.47
CA ASP A 319 8.42 5.91 -9.13
C ASP A 319 7.87 6.98 -8.17
N GLY A 320 8.78 7.64 -7.45
CA GLY A 320 8.43 8.72 -6.53
C GLY A 320 8.81 10.10 -7.07
N GLN A 321 8.25 11.14 -6.48
CA GLN A 321 8.59 12.53 -6.73
C GLN A 321 8.71 13.32 -5.42
N LEU A 322 9.62 14.31 -5.38
CA LEU A 322 9.75 15.17 -4.21
C LEU A 322 8.53 16.07 -4.06
N ILE A 323 7.94 16.07 -2.88
CA ILE A 323 7.01 17.08 -2.42
C ILE A 323 7.63 17.86 -1.25
N THR A 324 7.40 19.16 -1.25
CA THR A 324 7.84 20.06 -0.18
C THR A 324 6.65 20.88 0.30
N ARG A 325 6.84 21.71 1.30
CA ARG A 325 5.82 22.65 1.79
C ARG A 325 5.21 23.52 0.68
N GLU A 326 6.01 23.86 -0.34
CA GLU A 326 5.57 24.72 -1.44
C GLU A 326 4.81 23.96 -2.53
N THR A 327 5.05 22.64 -2.66
CA THR A 327 4.56 21.87 -3.82
C THR A 327 3.53 20.78 -3.49
N PHE A 328 3.45 20.35 -2.22
CA PHE A 328 2.65 19.17 -1.85
C PHE A 328 1.16 19.32 -2.21
N GLU A 329 0.55 20.50 -2.01
CA GLU A 329 -0.87 20.69 -2.31
C GLU A 329 -1.17 20.51 -3.80
N GLN A 330 -0.32 21.07 -4.68
CA GLN A 330 -0.50 20.93 -6.11
C GLN A 330 -0.42 19.48 -6.56
N VAL A 331 0.60 18.76 -6.07
CA VAL A 331 0.81 17.34 -6.41
C VAL A 331 -0.35 16.48 -5.91
N LEU A 332 -0.75 16.64 -4.65
CA LEU A 332 -1.78 15.80 -4.04
C LEU A 332 -3.19 16.10 -4.57
N LYS A 333 -3.47 17.35 -4.99
CA LYS A 333 -4.72 17.68 -5.71
C LYS A 333 -4.79 16.97 -7.06
N ALA A 334 -3.68 16.91 -7.80
CA ALA A 334 -3.62 16.19 -9.08
C ALA A 334 -3.87 14.67 -8.91
N GLU A 335 -3.50 14.11 -7.74
CA GLU A 335 -3.69 12.70 -7.39
C GLU A 335 -5.08 12.40 -6.76
N GLY A 336 -5.90 13.44 -6.52
CA GLY A 336 -7.22 13.29 -5.87
C GLY A 336 -7.14 12.92 -4.38
N ILE A 337 -6.05 13.31 -3.71
CA ILE A 337 -5.84 13.13 -2.27
C ILE A 337 -6.37 14.35 -1.48
N LEU A 338 -6.22 15.55 -2.04
CA LEU A 338 -6.70 16.81 -1.49
C LEU A 338 -7.82 17.40 -2.34
#